data_863dfa7f1b007ccf694be949edaabcb9
#
_entry.id   863dfa7f1b007ccf694be949edaabcb9
#
_cell.length_a   1.000
_cell.length_b   1.000
_cell.length_c   1.000
_cell.angle_alpha   90.00
_cell.angle_beta   90.00
_cell.angle_gamma   90.00
#
_symmetry.space_group_name_H-M   'P 1'
#
loop_
_entity.id
_entity.type
_entity.pdbx_description
1 polymer ?
#
loop_
_entity_poly.entity_id
_entity_poly.type
_entity_poly.pdbx_seq_one_letter_code
_entity_poly.pdbx_strand_id
1 'polypeptide(L)'
;MKSFSIAKSRRLRGTPYTSRIEKQGVTAYTIYNHMLLPAAFGSIEDSYHHLKQYVQIWDVAAERQVEISGKDSAKLVQLMTCRDLSKSKDGRCYYCPIIDDNAGLINDPVVLRLNENKWWVSLADSDVILFAKGLAIGNKFDVKIFEPDVDIMAIQGPKSFELMEKVFGDKIVNLKFFGFDYFEFGGDKHLIARSGWSKQGGYEIYVEHNVSGLKLYDHLFEIGKEFNIKPGCPNLIERIESGLLSYGNDIDNGDNPYECGFDKYINIESEVNFLGKEKLKKIKSEGIEKKLMGVMLDIDKISITGSLDLSDQNNNIIGELRSACYSPHFKKVIGIAMMKKPRWNVDQDIKAKINGEICVGKVCDLPFI
;
A
#
# COMPACT_ATOMS: atom_id res chain seq x y z
N MET A 1 23.11 6.41 -22.83
CA MET A 1 21.66 6.71 -22.99
C MET A 1 21.42 8.11 -22.47
N LYS A 2 20.63 8.93 -23.17
CA LYS A 2 20.17 10.21 -22.60
C LYS A 2 19.20 9.87 -21.47
N SER A 3 19.46 10.34 -20.25
CA SER A 3 18.53 10.21 -19.13
C SER A 3 17.32 11.12 -19.41
N PHE A 4 16.11 10.58 -19.37
CA PHE A 4 14.91 11.40 -19.39
C PHE A 4 14.76 12.07 -18.01
N SER A 5 14.38 13.34 -17.99
CA SER A 5 14.04 14.05 -16.76
C SER A 5 12.54 14.28 -16.67
N ILE A 6 12.00 14.16 -15.46
CA ILE A 6 10.59 14.46 -15.18
C ILE A 6 10.48 15.97 -14.88
N ALA A 7 9.66 16.69 -15.66
CA ALA A 7 9.37 18.09 -15.40
C ALA A 7 8.41 18.24 -14.21
N LYS A 8 8.90 18.71 -13.08
CA LYS A 8 8.04 19.05 -11.90
C LYS A 8 7.08 20.17 -12.28
N SER A 9 5.82 20.06 -11.88
CA SER A 9 4.77 21.04 -12.16
C SER A 9 3.63 20.94 -11.13
N ARG A 10 2.62 21.81 -11.22
CA ARG A 10 1.43 21.70 -10.37
C ARG A 10 0.67 20.37 -10.54
N ARG A 11 0.85 19.67 -11.66
CA ARG A 11 0.25 18.33 -11.92
C ARG A 11 1.07 17.21 -11.31
N LEU A 12 2.38 17.45 -11.07
CA LEU A 12 3.30 16.49 -10.48
C LEU A 12 4.04 17.20 -9.36
N ARG A 13 3.59 16.97 -8.14
CA ARG A 13 4.09 17.64 -6.93
C ARG A 13 5.27 16.88 -6.34
N GLY A 14 6.22 17.60 -5.75
CA GLY A 14 7.11 17.04 -4.74
C GLY A 14 6.43 16.99 -3.38
N THR A 15 7.13 16.39 -2.43
CA THR A 15 6.77 16.39 -1.00
C THR A 15 7.62 17.42 -0.26
N PRO A 16 7.33 17.76 1.00
CA PRO A 16 8.21 18.59 1.82
C PRO A 16 9.61 17.98 1.99
N TYR A 17 9.72 16.64 1.92
CA TYR A 17 10.97 15.91 2.08
C TYR A 17 11.81 15.81 0.80
N THR A 18 11.26 16.12 -0.37
CA THR A 18 11.92 15.93 -1.68
C THR A 18 13.35 16.46 -1.73
N SER A 19 13.61 17.67 -1.19
CA SER A 19 14.96 18.25 -1.20
C SER A 19 15.96 17.48 -0.33
N ARG A 20 15.51 16.79 0.72
CA ARG A 20 16.31 15.92 1.57
C ARG A 20 16.60 14.60 0.89
N ILE A 21 15.58 14.02 0.29
CA ILE A 21 15.63 12.79 -0.49
C ILE A 21 16.63 12.93 -1.65
N GLU A 22 16.59 14.06 -2.37
CA GLU A 22 17.55 14.35 -3.45
C GLU A 22 18.99 14.43 -2.94
N LYS A 23 19.23 15.06 -1.78
CA LYS A 23 20.55 15.13 -1.14
C LYS A 23 21.04 13.78 -0.62
N GLN A 24 20.11 12.89 -0.27
CA GLN A 24 20.41 11.54 0.23
C GLN A 24 20.67 10.53 -0.90
N GLY A 25 20.59 10.97 -2.16
CA GLY A 25 21.02 10.16 -3.30
C GLY A 25 19.93 9.24 -3.86
N VAL A 26 18.68 9.69 -3.88
CA VAL A 26 17.62 8.98 -4.61
C VAL A 26 18.02 8.80 -6.07
N THR A 27 17.85 7.60 -6.59
CA THR A 27 18.24 7.24 -7.97
C THR A 27 17.05 7.04 -8.90
N ALA A 28 15.85 6.84 -8.34
CA ALA A 28 14.61 6.73 -9.11
C ALA A 28 13.41 7.25 -8.32
N TYR A 29 12.45 7.80 -9.05
CA TYR A 29 11.11 8.12 -8.57
C TYR A 29 10.07 7.38 -9.39
N THR A 30 8.97 7.02 -8.77
CA THR A 30 7.70 6.72 -9.42
C THR A 30 6.70 7.85 -9.19
N ILE A 31 5.59 7.84 -9.93
CA ILE A 31 4.47 8.77 -9.72
C ILE A 31 3.39 8.00 -8.95
N TYR A 32 2.91 8.59 -7.87
CA TYR A 32 1.88 8.03 -7.02
C TYR A 32 0.96 9.17 -6.55
N ASN A 33 -0.33 9.07 -6.77
CA ASN A 33 -1.30 10.14 -6.45
C ASN A 33 -0.88 11.54 -6.94
N HIS A 34 -0.32 11.65 -8.17
CA HIS A 34 0.19 12.88 -8.77
C HIS A 34 1.39 13.52 -8.03
N MET A 35 2.10 12.71 -7.24
CA MET A 35 3.30 13.14 -6.49
C MET A 35 4.50 12.26 -6.81
N LEU A 36 5.69 12.79 -6.56
CA LEU A 36 6.93 12.03 -6.64
C LEU A 36 7.04 11.12 -5.41
N LEU A 37 7.10 9.81 -5.63
CA LEU A 37 7.39 8.81 -4.61
C LEU A 37 8.79 8.24 -4.88
N PRO A 38 9.73 8.29 -3.93
CA PRO A 38 11.02 7.62 -4.08
C PRO A 38 10.84 6.13 -4.36
N ALA A 39 11.58 5.61 -5.33
CA ALA A 39 11.48 4.22 -5.78
C ALA A 39 12.82 3.46 -5.66
N ALA A 40 13.96 4.16 -5.57
CA ALA A 40 15.25 3.53 -5.34
C ALA A 40 16.29 4.50 -4.79
N PHE A 41 17.21 3.95 -3.97
CA PHE A 41 18.45 4.57 -3.50
C PHE A 41 19.63 3.63 -3.84
N GLY A 42 19.92 3.46 -5.14
CA GLY A 42 20.91 2.50 -5.63
C GLY A 42 20.33 1.09 -5.81
N SER A 43 21.00 0.07 -5.27
CA SER A 43 20.57 -1.34 -5.39
C SER A 43 19.31 -1.62 -4.59
N ILE A 44 18.28 -2.18 -5.25
CA ILE A 44 17.04 -2.63 -4.59
C ILE A 44 17.35 -3.79 -3.63
N GLU A 45 18.28 -4.69 -3.99
CA GLU A 45 18.69 -5.83 -3.17
C GLU A 45 19.44 -5.38 -1.92
N ASP A 46 20.37 -4.41 -2.02
CA ASP A 46 21.04 -3.85 -0.85
C ASP A 46 20.04 -3.16 0.10
N SER A 47 19.07 -2.44 -0.47
CA SER A 47 17.99 -1.82 0.29
C SER A 47 17.10 -2.85 0.98
N TYR A 48 16.79 -3.98 0.31
CA TYR A 48 16.04 -5.10 0.86
C TYR A 48 16.77 -5.72 2.07
N HIS A 49 18.07 -6.04 1.93
CA HIS A 49 18.85 -6.61 3.03
C HIS A 49 18.98 -5.63 4.21
N HIS A 50 19.17 -4.35 3.91
CA HIS A 50 19.22 -3.32 4.93
C HIS A 50 17.90 -3.19 5.69
N LEU A 51 16.75 -3.16 4.99
CA LEU A 51 15.42 -3.09 5.59
C LEU A 51 15.15 -4.24 6.56
N LYS A 52 15.62 -5.45 6.24
CA LYS A 52 15.43 -6.65 7.08
C LYS A 52 16.30 -6.67 8.34
N GLN A 53 17.31 -5.80 8.43
CA GLN A 53 18.28 -5.81 9.55
C GLN A 53 18.27 -4.55 10.41
N TYR A 54 17.93 -3.41 9.81
CA TYR A 54 18.11 -2.10 10.43
C TYR A 54 16.82 -1.26 10.38
N VAL A 55 16.96 0.04 10.17
CA VAL A 55 15.83 0.97 10.04
C VAL A 55 16.00 1.86 8.82
N GLN A 56 14.90 2.13 8.15
CA GLN A 56 14.82 3.08 7.04
C GLN A 56 13.75 4.13 7.32
N ILE A 57 13.97 5.36 6.82
CA ILE A 57 12.92 6.37 6.69
C ILE A 57 12.52 6.46 5.23
N TRP A 58 11.22 6.36 4.99
CA TRP A 58 10.60 6.48 3.68
C TRP A 58 9.77 7.75 3.60
N ASP A 59 10.00 8.56 2.56
CA ASP A 59 9.08 9.62 2.18
C ASP A 59 7.90 8.99 1.44
N VAL A 60 6.80 8.82 2.14
CA VAL A 60 5.53 8.27 1.59
C VAL A 60 4.40 9.31 1.63
N ALA A 61 4.74 10.61 1.63
CA ALA A 61 3.74 11.68 1.59
C ALA A 61 2.85 11.64 0.32
N ALA A 62 3.27 10.93 -0.71
CA ALA A 62 2.46 10.62 -1.87
C ALA A 62 1.22 9.74 -1.54
N GLU A 63 1.18 9.07 -0.38
CA GLU A 63 -0.04 8.46 0.20
C GLU A 63 -0.95 9.55 0.79
N ARG A 64 -1.48 10.39 -0.06
CA ARG A 64 -2.33 11.53 0.33
C ARG A 64 -3.48 11.09 1.23
N GLN A 65 -3.93 11.99 2.11
CA GLN A 65 -5.10 11.75 2.94
C GLN A 65 -6.36 12.34 2.30
N VAL A 66 -7.48 11.65 2.46
CA VAL A 66 -8.80 12.27 2.31
C VAL A 66 -9.43 12.37 3.69
N GLU A 67 -9.63 13.60 4.17
CA GLU A 67 -10.42 13.83 5.38
C GLU A 67 -11.90 13.82 5.05
N ILE A 68 -12.67 13.01 5.79
CA ILE A 68 -14.12 12.97 5.77
C ILE A 68 -14.60 13.30 7.19
N SER A 69 -15.24 14.47 7.35
CA SER A 69 -15.71 14.95 8.64
C SER A 69 -17.16 15.44 8.58
N GLY A 70 -17.88 15.38 9.69
CA GLY A 70 -19.29 15.76 9.81
C GLY A 70 -20.17 14.64 10.34
N LYS A 71 -21.43 14.95 10.62
CA LYS A 71 -22.36 14.01 11.29
C LYS A 71 -22.66 12.73 10.51
N ASP A 72 -22.51 12.75 9.17
CA ASP A 72 -22.72 11.58 8.32
C ASP A 72 -21.39 10.96 7.82
N SER A 73 -20.23 11.37 8.38
CA SER A 73 -18.93 10.89 7.95
C SER A 73 -18.77 9.37 8.09
N ALA A 74 -19.19 8.80 9.22
CA ALA A 74 -19.16 7.35 9.43
C ALA A 74 -20.06 6.61 8.44
N LYS A 75 -21.21 7.16 8.06
CA LYS A 75 -22.11 6.58 7.05
C LYS A 75 -21.47 6.56 5.68
N LEU A 76 -20.80 7.67 5.30
CA LEU A 76 -20.12 7.75 4.00
C LEU A 76 -18.94 6.77 3.94
N VAL A 77 -18.09 6.73 4.99
CA VAL A 77 -16.97 5.80 5.03
C VAL A 77 -17.45 4.36 4.97
N GLN A 78 -18.52 4.00 5.72
CA GLN A 78 -19.13 2.68 5.65
C GLN A 78 -19.72 2.36 4.28
N LEU A 79 -20.33 3.33 3.61
CA LEU A 79 -20.93 3.12 2.27
C LEU A 79 -19.85 2.74 1.22
N MET A 80 -18.64 3.28 1.36
CA MET A 80 -17.55 3.05 0.39
C MET A 80 -16.87 1.69 0.53
N THR A 81 -16.88 1.06 1.72
CA THR A 81 -16.09 -0.16 1.98
C THR A 81 -16.95 -1.38 2.26
N CYS A 82 -16.51 -2.53 1.75
CA CYS A 82 -17.14 -3.84 2.05
C CYS A 82 -16.82 -4.37 3.46
N ARG A 83 -15.94 -3.67 4.21
CA ARG A 83 -15.63 -3.99 5.60
C ARG A 83 -16.66 -3.39 6.55
N ASP A 84 -17.13 -4.18 7.51
CA ASP A 84 -18.00 -3.68 8.58
C ASP A 84 -17.19 -2.84 9.58
N LEU A 85 -17.50 -1.54 9.65
CA LEU A 85 -16.90 -0.58 10.56
C LEU A 85 -17.79 -0.22 11.76
N SER A 86 -18.95 -0.87 11.94
CA SER A 86 -19.89 -0.58 13.04
C SER A 86 -19.27 -0.71 14.43
N LYS A 87 -18.26 -1.58 14.59
CA LYS A 87 -17.51 -1.79 15.83
C LYS A 87 -16.14 -1.11 15.83
N SER A 88 -15.88 -0.22 14.87
CA SER A 88 -14.63 0.53 14.82
C SER A 88 -14.46 1.44 16.05
N LYS A 89 -13.23 1.75 16.42
CA LYS A 89 -12.88 2.55 17.60
C LYS A 89 -11.95 3.69 17.23
N ASP A 90 -12.07 4.79 17.94
CA ASP A 90 -11.14 5.92 17.85
C ASP A 90 -9.72 5.47 18.19
N GLY A 91 -8.72 6.09 17.57
CA GLY A 91 -7.31 5.70 17.74
C GLY A 91 -6.91 4.40 17.02
N ARG A 92 -7.72 3.95 16.04
CA ARG A 92 -7.45 2.71 15.28
C ARG A 92 -7.46 2.94 13.79
N CYS A 93 -6.59 2.17 13.12
CA CYS A 93 -6.52 2.05 11.68
C CYS A 93 -7.24 0.79 11.20
N TYR A 94 -7.78 0.83 9.99
CA TYR A 94 -8.51 -0.27 9.36
C TYR A 94 -8.13 -0.35 7.88
N TYR A 95 -7.66 -1.50 7.42
CA TYR A 95 -7.52 -1.74 5.99
C TYR A 95 -8.90 -1.97 5.38
N CYS A 96 -9.30 -1.14 4.45
CA CYS A 96 -10.67 -1.04 3.96
C CYS A 96 -10.72 -1.06 2.43
N PRO A 97 -10.90 -2.22 1.77
CA PRO A 97 -11.17 -2.23 0.34
C PRO A 97 -12.38 -1.35 0.02
N ILE A 98 -12.18 -0.35 -0.82
CA ILE A 98 -13.24 0.53 -1.35
C ILE A 98 -13.67 -0.03 -2.70
N ILE A 99 -14.96 -0.17 -2.90
CA ILE A 99 -15.53 -0.76 -4.11
C ILE A 99 -16.64 0.09 -4.71
N ASP A 100 -16.86 -0.10 -6.00
CA ASP A 100 -18.00 0.47 -6.71
C ASP A 100 -19.27 -0.41 -6.63
N ASP A 101 -20.33 -0.01 -7.32
CA ASP A 101 -21.60 -0.73 -7.37
C ASP A 101 -21.54 -2.08 -8.10
N ASN A 102 -20.53 -2.29 -8.94
CA ASN A 102 -20.23 -3.56 -9.60
C ASN A 102 -19.24 -4.44 -8.81
N ALA A 103 -18.87 -4.03 -7.60
CA ALA A 103 -17.88 -4.63 -6.74
C ALA A 103 -16.43 -4.53 -7.26
N GLY A 104 -16.16 -3.67 -8.24
CA GLY A 104 -14.81 -3.36 -8.70
C GLY A 104 -14.05 -2.55 -7.66
N LEU A 105 -12.76 -2.86 -7.45
CA LEU A 105 -11.93 -2.14 -6.49
C LEU A 105 -11.65 -0.71 -6.97
N ILE A 106 -11.94 0.28 -6.14
CA ILE A 106 -11.59 1.69 -6.36
C ILE A 106 -10.26 2.02 -5.69
N ASN A 107 -10.00 1.43 -4.54
CA ASN A 107 -8.79 1.64 -3.73
C ASN A 107 -8.73 0.60 -2.60
N ASP A 108 -7.57 0.42 -2.00
CA ASP A 108 -7.37 -0.44 -0.84
C ASP A 108 -6.70 0.29 0.34
N PRO A 109 -7.27 1.41 0.81
CA PRO A 109 -6.63 2.30 1.75
C PRO A 109 -6.54 1.74 3.17
N VAL A 110 -5.69 2.38 3.97
CA VAL A 110 -5.80 2.35 5.42
C VAL A 110 -6.68 3.52 5.87
N VAL A 111 -7.76 3.21 6.59
CA VAL A 111 -8.69 4.20 7.14
C VAL A 111 -8.39 4.42 8.62
N LEU A 112 -8.14 5.66 9.02
CA LEU A 112 -7.91 6.07 10.41
C LEU A 112 -9.20 6.65 10.99
N ARG A 113 -9.70 6.08 12.07
CA ARG A 113 -10.80 6.68 12.82
C ARG A 113 -10.26 7.63 13.90
N LEU A 114 -10.27 8.94 13.60
CA LEU A 114 -9.79 9.98 14.52
C LEU A 114 -10.79 10.21 15.66
N ASN A 115 -12.07 10.25 15.34
CA ASN A 115 -13.20 10.22 16.26
C ASN A 115 -14.46 9.78 15.50
N GLU A 116 -15.63 9.78 16.15
CA GLU A 116 -16.88 9.31 15.54
C GLU A 116 -17.30 10.11 14.28
N ASN A 117 -16.89 11.40 14.20
CA ASN A 117 -17.28 12.32 13.14
C ASN A 117 -16.09 12.80 12.29
N LYS A 118 -14.91 12.15 12.41
CA LYS A 118 -13.72 12.53 11.65
C LYS A 118 -12.87 11.31 11.30
N TRP A 119 -12.63 11.12 10.01
CA TRP A 119 -11.90 10.02 9.44
C TRP A 119 -10.86 10.50 8.45
N TRP A 120 -9.71 9.84 8.42
CA TRP A 120 -8.74 9.96 7.35
C TRP A 120 -8.71 8.67 6.54
N VAL A 121 -8.67 8.81 5.21
CA VAL A 121 -8.47 7.70 4.27
C VAL A 121 -7.09 7.89 3.65
N SER A 122 -6.12 7.07 4.06
CA SER A 122 -4.75 7.05 3.54
C SER A 122 -4.72 6.24 2.25
N LEU A 123 -4.48 6.92 1.13
CA LEU A 123 -4.80 6.41 -0.20
C LEU A 123 -3.71 5.49 -0.79
N ALA A 124 -4.14 4.43 -1.45
CA ALA A 124 -3.43 3.89 -2.59
C ALA A 124 -3.61 4.81 -3.82
N ASP A 125 -3.04 4.45 -4.97
CA ASP A 125 -2.95 5.32 -6.15
C ASP A 125 -4.28 5.44 -6.92
N SER A 126 -5.24 6.20 -6.40
CA SER A 126 -6.46 6.57 -7.14
C SER A 126 -7.18 7.79 -6.55
N ASP A 127 -8.11 8.38 -7.34
CA ASP A 127 -8.83 9.62 -7.00
C ASP A 127 -10.05 9.40 -6.08
N VAL A 128 -9.88 8.76 -4.94
CA VAL A 128 -10.94 8.47 -3.94
C VAL A 128 -11.70 9.73 -3.51
N ILE A 129 -11.04 10.89 -3.45
CA ILE A 129 -11.70 12.14 -3.04
C ILE A 129 -12.88 12.52 -3.96
N LEU A 130 -12.77 12.26 -5.26
CA LEU A 130 -13.85 12.55 -6.22
C LEU A 130 -14.98 11.53 -6.06
N PHE A 131 -14.65 10.26 -5.84
CA PHE A 131 -15.61 9.19 -5.57
C PHE A 131 -16.40 9.49 -4.29
N ALA A 132 -15.72 9.82 -3.19
CA ALA A 132 -16.34 10.17 -1.91
C ALA A 132 -17.27 11.39 -2.03
N LYS A 133 -16.85 12.46 -2.74
CA LYS A 133 -17.68 13.65 -3.00
C LYS A 133 -18.93 13.31 -3.82
N GLY A 134 -18.78 12.47 -4.87
CA GLY A 134 -19.90 12.04 -5.68
C GLY A 134 -20.95 11.26 -4.87
N LEU A 135 -20.51 10.31 -4.05
CA LEU A 135 -21.38 9.55 -3.16
C LEU A 135 -22.06 10.44 -2.11
N ALA A 136 -21.33 11.39 -1.51
CA ALA A 136 -21.89 12.31 -0.53
C ALA A 136 -22.99 13.17 -1.11
N ILE A 137 -22.80 13.71 -2.32
CA ILE A 137 -23.82 14.53 -3.03
C ILE A 137 -25.04 13.65 -3.35
N GLY A 138 -24.83 12.47 -3.94
CA GLY A 138 -25.92 11.56 -4.33
C GLY A 138 -26.78 11.11 -3.16
N ASN A 139 -26.17 10.90 -1.99
CA ASN A 139 -26.87 10.50 -0.75
C ASN A 139 -27.27 11.67 0.15
N LYS A 140 -26.97 12.91 -0.23
CA LYS A 140 -27.25 14.14 0.55
C LYS A 140 -26.67 14.07 1.98
N PHE A 141 -25.46 13.50 2.13
CA PHE A 141 -24.77 13.41 3.40
C PHE A 141 -24.21 14.77 3.85
N ASP A 142 -24.39 15.10 5.12
CA ASP A 142 -23.82 16.29 5.74
C ASP A 142 -22.38 16.02 6.18
N VAL A 143 -21.46 16.20 5.23
CA VAL A 143 -20.03 15.95 5.40
C VAL A 143 -19.20 17.03 4.72
N LYS A 144 -18.01 17.26 5.27
CA LYS A 144 -16.91 18.00 4.64
C LYS A 144 -15.86 17.01 4.17
N ILE A 145 -15.46 17.13 2.89
CA ILE A 145 -14.47 16.23 2.25
C ILE A 145 -13.39 17.07 1.59
N PHE A 146 -12.16 16.90 2.01
CA PHE A 146 -11.01 17.63 1.47
C PHE A 146 -9.72 16.86 1.70
N GLU A 147 -8.64 17.28 1.01
CA GLU A 147 -7.28 16.83 1.26
C GLU A 147 -6.69 17.71 2.37
N PRO A 148 -6.40 17.17 3.58
CA PRO A 148 -5.70 17.93 4.62
C PRO A 148 -4.23 18.11 4.27
N ASP A 149 -3.59 19.12 4.87
CA ASP A 149 -2.14 19.33 4.76
C ASP A 149 -1.40 18.38 5.71
N VAL A 150 -1.28 17.14 5.28
CA VAL A 150 -0.67 16.05 6.05
C VAL A 150 0.30 15.29 5.17
N ASP A 151 1.55 15.23 5.61
CA ASP A 151 2.62 14.53 4.93
C ASP A 151 3.12 13.36 5.76
N ILE A 152 3.12 12.16 5.17
CA ILE A 152 3.50 10.94 5.88
C ILE A 152 4.98 10.63 5.67
N MET A 153 5.68 10.28 6.74
CA MET A 153 6.94 9.56 6.68
C MET A 153 6.79 8.20 7.38
N ALA A 154 7.31 7.13 6.77
CA ALA A 154 7.30 5.81 7.36
C ALA A 154 8.69 5.45 7.91
N ILE A 155 8.73 4.91 9.12
CA ILE A 155 9.92 4.43 9.80
C ILE A 155 9.83 2.92 9.84
N GLN A 156 10.57 2.22 8.97
CA GLN A 156 10.38 0.79 8.72
C GLN A 156 11.65 -0.01 9.01
N GLY A 157 11.48 -1.24 9.47
CA GLY A 157 12.54 -2.18 9.80
C GLY A 157 12.62 -2.52 11.28
N PRO A 158 13.32 -3.62 11.68
CA PRO A 158 13.32 -4.13 13.05
C PRO A 158 13.90 -3.14 14.07
N LYS A 159 14.81 -2.24 13.66
CA LYS A 159 15.37 -1.19 14.53
C LYS A 159 14.51 0.07 14.65
N SER A 160 13.34 0.09 14.00
CA SER A 160 12.39 1.20 14.13
C SER A 160 11.85 1.35 15.54
N PHE A 161 11.70 0.24 16.28
CA PHE A 161 11.15 0.26 17.65
C PHE A 161 12.09 0.99 18.60
N GLU A 162 13.38 0.64 18.62
CA GLU A 162 14.39 1.26 19.46
C GLU A 162 14.60 2.74 19.10
N LEU A 163 14.60 3.07 17.78
CA LEU A 163 14.70 4.45 17.33
C LEU A 163 13.52 5.30 17.82
N MET A 164 12.31 4.80 17.63
CA MET A 164 11.09 5.54 17.98
C MET A 164 10.91 5.68 19.48
N GLU A 165 11.27 4.65 20.27
CA GLU A 165 11.32 4.71 21.73
C GLU A 165 12.30 5.79 22.21
N LYS A 166 13.49 5.87 21.61
CA LYS A 166 14.50 6.87 21.97
C LYS A 166 14.04 8.30 21.69
N VAL A 167 13.25 8.52 20.65
CA VAL A 167 12.75 9.86 20.26
C VAL A 167 11.47 10.24 21.01
N PHE A 168 10.55 9.30 21.22
CA PHE A 168 9.22 9.57 21.76
C PHE A 168 8.93 8.93 23.13
N GLY A 169 9.89 8.19 23.69
CA GLY A 169 9.77 7.51 24.99
C GLY A 169 8.94 6.22 24.96
N ASP A 170 8.85 5.55 26.09
CA ASP A 170 8.29 4.20 26.25
C ASP A 170 6.81 4.08 25.80
N LYS A 171 6.07 5.19 25.78
CA LYS A 171 4.65 5.16 25.39
C LYS A 171 4.45 4.64 23.97
N ILE A 172 5.39 4.91 23.06
CA ILE A 172 5.23 4.58 21.64
C ILE A 172 5.31 3.08 21.37
N VAL A 173 6.14 2.34 22.11
CA VAL A 173 6.29 0.88 21.95
C VAL A 173 5.05 0.11 22.42
N ASN A 174 4.19 0.75 23.22
CA ASN A 174 2.93 0.18 23.69
C ASN A 174 1.79 0.32 22.67
N LEU A 175 1.99 1.04 21.56
CA LEU A 175 1.01 1.09 20.48
C LEU A 175 0.79 -0.31 19.92
N LYS A 176 -0.45 -0.75 19.85
CA LYS A 176 -0.81 -2.00 19.18
C LYS A 176 -0.74 -1.82 17.67
N PHE A 177 -0.45 -2.89 16.95
CA PHE A 177 -0.51 -2.88 15.49
C PHE A 177 -1.86 -2.33 15.01
N PHE A 178 -1.83 -1.41 14.05
CA PHE A 178 -2.97 -0.62 13.60
C PHE A 178 -3.63 0.23 14.70
N GLY A 179 -2.88 0.60 15.75
CA GLY A 179 -3.23 1.64 16.68
C GLY A 179 -2.44 2.91 16.39
N PHE A 180 -2.99 4.06 16.72
CA PHE A 180 -2.30 5.34 16.70
C PHE A 180 -2.59 6.17 17.94
N ASP A 181 -1.69 7.10 18.23
CA ASP A 181 -1.84 8.13 19.27
C ASP A 181 -1.03 9.37 18.86
N TYR A 182 -1.18 10.44 19.60
CA TYR A 182 -0.44 11.68 19.40
C TYR A 182 0.80 11.74 20.30
N PHE A 183 1.92 12.14 19.70
CA PHE A 183 3.22 12.27 20.35
C PHE A 183 3.79 13.67 20.09
N GLU A 184 4.47 14.24 21.06
CA GLU A 184 5.03 15.59 20.98
C GLU A 184 6.46 15.56 20.45
N PHE A 185 6.75 16.48 19.53
CA PHE A 185 8.10 16.79 19.08
C PHE A 185 8.21 18.27 18.72
N GLY A 186 9.17 18.97 19.32
CA GLY A 186 9.46 20.37 19.01
C GLY A 186 8.31 21.35 19.36
N GLY A 187 7.41 20.96 20.26
CA GLY A 187 6.22 21.73 20.66
C GLY A 187 4.96 21.46 19.85
N ASP A 188 5.05 20.62 18.81
CA ASP A 188 3.93 20.17 17.99
C ASP A 188 3.54 18.72 18.31
N LYS A 189 2.29 18.36 18.09
CA LYS A 189 1.79 16.99 18.21
C LYS A 189 1.67 16.35 16.84
N HIS A 190 2.25 15.16 16.69
CA HIS A 190 2.17 14.35 15.49
C HIS A 190 1.36 13.10 15.77
N LEU A 191 0.44 12.75 14.89
CA LEU A 191 -0.21 11.44 14.91
C LEU A 191 0.79 10.39 14.45
N ILE A 192 1.01 9.37 15.28
CA ILE A 192 1.91 8.25 14.94
C ILE A 192 1.11 6.96 15.02
N ALA A 193 1.05 6.24 13.92
CA ALA A 193 0.43 4.93 13.82
C ALA A 193 1.49 3.83 13.84
N ARG A 194 1.21 2.72 14.51
CA ARG A 194 2.00 1.50 14.37
C ARG A 194 1.53 0.73 13.16
N SER A 195 1.98 1.16 12.00
CA SER A 195 1.61 0.67 10.68
C SER A 195 2.81 0.77 9.73
N GLY A 196 2.60 0.41 8.47
CA GLY A 196 3.60 0.48 7.43
C GLY A 196 3.40 -0.58 6.36
N TRP A 197 4.02 -0.37 5.21
CA TRP A 197 3.91 -1.26 4.07
C TRP A 197 5.14 -2.15 3.92
N SER A 198 5.49 -2.80 5.05
CA SER A 198 6.48 -3.88 5.12
C SER A 198 6.13 -4.84 6.25
N LYS A 199 6.54 -6.10 6.16
CA LYS A 199 6.44 -7.06 7.29
C LYS A 199 7.59 -6.95 8.29
N GLN A 200 8.46 -5.94 8.14
CA GLN A 200 9.62 -5.75 9.00
C GLN A 200 9.32 -4.96 10.28
N GLY A 201 8.05 -4.52 10.44
CA GLY A 201 7.61 -3.65 11.53
C GLY A 201 7.95 -2.19 11.31
N GLY A 202 7.28 -1.31 12.06
CA GLY A 202 7.51 0.12 11.95
C GLY A 202 6.35 0.99 12.36
N TYR A 203 6.49 2.25 11.99
CA TYR A 203 5.54 3.32 12.30
C TYR A 203 5.35 4.23 11.09
N GLU A 204 4.20 4.87 11.02
CA GLU A 204 3.90 5.96 10.09
C GLU A 204 3.59 7.22 10.89
N ILE A 205 4.31 8.29 10.58
CA ILE A 205 4.16 9.60 11.24
C ILE A 205 3.40 10.51 10.28
N TYR A 206 2.22 10.94 10.68
CA TYR A 206 1.36 11.86 9.96
C TYR A 206 1.66 13.28 10.44
N VAL A 207 2.31 14.05 9.60
CA VAL A 207 2.79 15.40 9.92
C VAL A 207 1.82 16.42 9.38
N GLU A 208 1.13 17.12 10.27
CA GLU A 208 0.17 18.17 9.90
C GLU A 208 0.83 19.54 9.66
N HIS A 209 2.08 19.75 10.07
CA HIS A 209 2.79 21.02 9.94
C HIS A 209 4.23 20.80 9.46
N ASN A 210 4.51 21.25 8.25
CA ASN A 210 5.76 20.96 7.55
C ASN A 210 7.05 21.40 8.26
N VAL A 211 7.01 22.51 9.03
CA VAL A 211 8.24 23.04 9.67
C VAL A 211 8.75 22.10 10.75
N SER A 212 7.86 21.61 11.64
CA SER A 212 8.24 20.63 12.67
C SER A 212 8.51 19.27 12.08
N GLY A 213 7.77 18.85 11.03
CA GLY A 213 8.01 17.61 10.32
C GLY A 213 9.39 17.51 9.68
N LEU A 214 9.88 18.59 9.09
CA LEU A 214 11.25 18.63 8.56
C LEU A 214 12.32 18.54 9.65
N LYS A 215 12.10 19.20 10.80
CA LYS A 215 13.00 19.08 11.96
C LYS A 215 12.97 17.65 12.53
N LEU A 216 11.78 17.04 12.60
CA LEU A 216 11.63 15.67 13.05
C LEU A 216 12.35 14.68 12.12
N TYR A 217 12.21 14.86 10.80
CA TYR A 217 12.93 14.08 9.79
C TYR A 217 14.44 14.13 10.00
N ASP A 218 15.00 15.35 10.13
CA ASP A 218 16.42 15.53 10.35
C ASP A 218 16.88 14.93 11.70
N HIS A 219 16.07 15.08 12.75
CA HIS A 219 16.37 14.54 14.09
C HIS A 219 16.35 13.00 14.09
N LEU A 220 15.38 12.38 13.43
CA LEU A 220 15.32 10.92 13.28
C LEU A 220 16.57 10.36 12.59
N PHE A 221 17.09 11.06 11.56
CA PHE A 221 18.35 10.66 10.93
C PHE A 221 19.54 10.84 11.86
N GLU A 222 19.58 11.91 12.68
CA GLU A 222 20.68 12.12 13.63
C GLU A 222 20.72 11.04 14.71
N ILE A 223 19.60 10.80 15.39
CA ILE A 223 19.50 9.75 16.42
C ILE A 223 19.63 8.34 15.81
N GLY A 224 19.10 8.17 14.59
CA GLY A 224 19.11 6.86 13.91
C GLY A 224 20.48 6.37 13.47
N LYS A 225 21.54 7.20 13.52
CA LYS A 225 22.91 6.78 13.17
C LYS A 225 23.38 5.57 13.94
N GLU A 226 23.04 5.49 15.23
CA GLU A 226 23.38 4.33 16.07
C GLU A 226 22.63 3.05 15.70
N PHE A 227 21.50 3.17 15.00
CA PHE A 227 20.68 2.06 14.49
C PHE A 227 20.94 1.78 13.01
N ASN A 228 22.01 2.34 12.44
CA ASN A 228 22.36 2.23 11.02
C ASN A 228 21.23 2.67 10.10
N ILE A 229 20.61 3.82 10.42
CA ILE A 229 19.49 4.37 9.61
C ILE A 229 19.94 4.72 8.20
N LYS A 230 19.07 4.44 7.23
CA LYS A 230 19.25 4.89 5.83
C LYS A 230 17.95 5.48 5.28
N PRO A 231 18.05 6.36 4.27
CA PRO A 231 16.88 6.65 3.45
C PRO A 231 16.46 5.39 2.71
N GLY A 232 15.16 5.22 2.51
CA GLY A 232 14.61 4.08 1.80
C GLY A 232 13.30 4.43 1.09
N CYS A 233 12.66 3.41 0.58
CA CYS A 233 11.38 3.49 -0.11
C CYS A 233 10.68 2.13 -0.03
N PRO A 234 9.37 2.04 -0.36
CA PRO A 234 8.69 0.78 -0.55
C PRO A 234 9.50 -0.19 -1.42
N ASN A 235 9.90 -1.33 -0.86
CA ASN A 235 10.83 -2.24 -1.52
C ASN A 235 10.09 -3.32 -2.31
N LEU A 236 10.34 -3.39 -3.62
CA LEU A 236 9.66 -4.32 -4.53
C LEU A 236 9.84 -5.79 -4.14
N ILE A 237 11.04 -6.18 -3.70
CA ILE A 237 11.33 -7.57 -3.32
C ILE A 237 10.55 -7.93 -2.05
N GLU A 238 10.68 -7.09 -1.02
CA GLU A 238 10.03 -7.33 0.27
C GLU A 238 8.51 -7.38 0.14
N ARG A 239 7.90 -6.44 -0.62
CA ARG A 239 6.45 -6.41 -0.78
C ARG A 239 5.90 -7.65 -1.51
N ILE A 240 6.59 -8.13 -2.57
CA ILE A 240 6.15 -9.31 -3.30
C ILE A 240 6.31 -10.57 -2.44
N GLU A 241 7.46 -10.76 -1.78
CA GLU A 241 7.67 -11.87 -0.83
C GLU A 241 6.56 -11.91 0.23
N SER A 242 6.19 -10.76 0.74
CA SER A 242 5.20 -10.57 1.80
C SER A 242 3.75 -10.58 1.31
N GLY A 243 3.52 -10.65 0.00
CA GLY A 243 2.18 -10.59 -0.59
C GLY A 243 1.45 -9.27 -0.35
N LEU A 244 2.19 -8.15 -0.22
CA LEU A 244 1.61 -6.81 -0.11
C LEU A 244 1.25 -6.31 -1.50
N LEU A 245 -0.04 -6.11 -1.72
CA LEU A 245 -0.57 -5.72 -3.02
C LEU A 245 -0.40 -4.23 -3.27
N SER A 246 -0.23 -3.87 -4.53
CA SER A 246 -0.12 -2.49 -5.00
C SER A 246 -1.26 -2.19 -5.97
N TYR A 247 -2.15 -1.26 -5.59
CA TYR A 247 -3.21 -0.79 -6.49
C TYR A 247 -2.60 -0.16 -7.75
N GLY A 248 -3.19 -0.45 -8.89
CA GLY A 248 -2.68 -0.04 -10.19
C GLY A 248 -1.58 -0.94 -10.78
N ASN A 249 -0.93 -1.78 -9.94
CA ASN A 249 0.02 -2.79 -10.40
C ASN A 249 -0.56 -4.21 -10.31
N ASP A 250 -0.99 -4.63 -9.11
CA ASP A 250 -1.46 -6.01 -8.87
C ASP A 250 -2.98 -6.14 -8.93
N ILE A 251 -3.68 -5.09 -8.57
CA ILE A 251 -5.14 -5.00 -8.48
C ILE A 251 -5.63 -3.67 -9.04
N ASP A 252 -6.80 -3.68 -9.63
CA ASP A 252 -7.46 -2.48 -10.17
C ASP A 252 -9.00 -2.60 -10.15
N ASN A 253 -9.69 -1.65 -10.79
CA ASN A 253 -11.16 -1.64 -10.85
C ASN A 253 -11.77 -2.81 -11.64
N GLY A 254 -10.99 -3.52 -12.45
CA GLY A 254 -11.42 -4.75 -13.13
C GLY A 254 -11.45 -5.98 -12.22
N ASP A 255 -11.02 -5.86 -10.97
CA ASP A 255 -10.94 -6.94 -10.00
C ASP A 255 -11.92 -6.73 -8.84
N ASN A 256 -12.47 -7.80 -8.29
CA ASN A 256 -13.29 -7.71 -7.07
C ASN A 256 -12.53 -8.25 -5.84
N PRO A 257 -12.95 -7.89 -4.63
CA PRO A 257 -12.25 -8.29 -3.41
C PRO A 257 -12.06 -9.79 -3.21
N TYR A 258 -12.97 -10.66 -3.69
CA TYR A 258 -12.79 -12.12 -3.60
C TYR A 258 -11.67 -12.62 -4.50
N GLU A 259 -11.55 -12.07 -5.71
CA GLU A 259 -10.47 -12.41 -6.64
C GLU A 259 -9.09 -12.04 -6.09
N CYS A 260 -9.04 -10.98 -5.25
CA CYS A 260 -7.83 -10.45 -4.65
C CYS A 260 -7.46 -11.06 -3.28
N GLY A 261 -8.23 -12.05 -2.78
CA GLY A 261 -7.98 -12.70 -1.50
C GLY A 261 -8.29 -11.81 -0.28
N PHE A 262 -9.21 -10.85 -0.43
CA PHE A 262 -9.66 -9.95 0.64
C PHE A 262 -10.84 -10.48 1.45
N ASP A 263 -11.12 -11.78 1.38
CA ASP A 263 -12.27 -12.44 2.02
C ASP A 263 -12.50 -12.01 3.47
N LYS A 264 -11.43 -11.89 4.26
CA LYS A 264 -11.48 -11.48 5.67
C LYS A 264 -11.99 -10.06 5.91
N TYR A 265 -12.03 -9.24 4.86
CA TYR A 265 -12.51 -7.84 4.94
C TYR A 265 -13.90 -7.69 4.34
N ILE A 266 -14.51 -8.76 3.82
CA ILE A 266 -15.84 -8.72 3.17
C ILE A 266 -16.90 -9.15 4.16
N ASN A 267 -17.77 -8.23 4.57
CA ASN A 267 -18.80 -8.48 5.58
C ASN A 267 -20.23 -8.43 4.98
N ILE A 268 -20.50 -9.25 3.95
CA ILE A 268 -21.82 -9.26 3.28
C ILE A 268 -22.95 -9.76 4.16
N GLU A 269 -22.65 -10.54 5.21
CA GLU A 269 -23.64 -11.08 6.15
C GLU A 269 -24.00 -10.09 7.27
N SER A 270 -23.23 -8.99 7.43
CA SER A 270 -23.53 -7.98 8.45
C SER A 270 -24.74 -7.13 8.06
N GLU A 271 -25.33 -6.45 9.05
CA GLU A 271 -26.46 -5.54 8.83
C GLU A 271 -26.07 -4.24 8.15
N VAL A 272 -24.76 -3.87 8.15
CA VAL A 272 -24.31 -2.65 7.51
C VAL A 272 -24.54 -2.69 6.01
N ASN A 273 -24.93 -1.54 5.45
CA ASN A 273 -25.06 -1.36 4.01
C ASN A 273 -23.81 -0.72 3.43
N PHE A 274 -23.38 -1.18 2.27
CA PHE A 274 -22.28 -0.60 1.50
C PHE A 274 -22.51 -0.81 0.00
N LEU A 275 -21.85 0.00 -0.81
CA LEU A 275 -21.94 -0.05 -2.27
C LEU A 275 -21.44 -1.42 -2.77
N GLY A 276 -22.10 -2.01 -3.76
CA GLY A 276 -21.72 -3.30 -4.33
C GLY A 276 -22.05 -4.54 -3.47
N LYS A 277 -22.70 -4.40 -2.31
CA LYS A 277 -23.02 -5.53 -1.41
C LYS A 277 -23.78 -6.67 -2.09
N GLU A 278 -24.85 -6.36 -2.82
CA GLU A 278 -25.64 -7.37 -3.54
C GLU A 278 -24.85 -8.04 -4.67
N LYS A 279 -23.97 -7.28 -5.32
CA LYS A 279 -23.07 -7.83 -6.34
C LYS A 279 -22.06 -8.80 -5.72
N LEU A 280 -21.47 -8.46 -4.56
CA LEU A 280 -20.57 -9.38 -3.82
C LEU A 280 -21.30 -10.65 -3.35
N LYS A 281 -22.55 -10.56 -2.90
CA LYS A 281 -23.36 -11.75 -2.57
C LYS A 281 -23.54 -12.66 -3.78
N LYS A 282 -23.85 -12.08 -4.95
CA LYS A 282 -23.95 -12.81 -6.20
C LYS A 282 -22.64 -13.50 -6.56
N ILE A 283 -21.51 -12.75 -6.56
CA ILE A 283 -20.18 -13.30 -6.85
C ILE A 283 -19.87 -14.48 -5.89
N LYS A 284 -20.15 -14.31 -4.58
CA LYS A 284 -19.93 -15.40 -3.60
C LYS A 284 -20.73 -16.66 -3.94
N SER A 285 -21.96 -16.51 -4.39
CA SER A 285 -22.82 -17.66 -4.74
C SER A 285 -22.46 -18.34 -6.04
N GLU A 286 -21.99 -17.58 -7.05
CA GLU A 286 -21.61 -18.10 -8.37
C GLU A 286 -20.14 -18.58 -8.42
N GLY A 287 -19.31 -18.08 -7.47
CA GLY A 287 -17.86 -18.26 -7.46
C GLY A 287 -17.13 -17.25 -8.35
N ILE A 288 -15.82 -17.19 -8.16
CA ILE A 288 -14.92 -16.33 -8.96
C ILE A 288 -14.43 -17.05 -10.20
N GLU A 289 -14.10 -16.29 -11.25
CA GLU A 289 -13.57 -16.83 -12.51
C GLU A 289 -12.04 -16.58 -12.66
N LYS A 290 -11.47 -15.74 -11.79
CA LYS A 290 -10.03 -15.50 -11.70
C LYS A 290 -9.64 -15.31 -10.24
N LYS A 291 -8.35 -15.54 -9.91
CA LYS A 291 -7.83 -15.45 -8.54
C LYS A 291 -6.39 -15.00 -8.55
N LEU A 292 -6.07 -14.08 -7.65
CA LEU A 292 -4.70 -13.64 -7.42
C LEU A 292 -3.89 -14.71 -6.72
N MET A 293 -2.76 -15.09 -7.31
CA MET A 293 -1.86 -16.14 -6.84
C MET A 293 -0.41 -15.67 -6.92
N GLY A 294 0.45 -16.31 -6.14
CA GLY A 294 1.88 -16.25 -6.35
C GLY A 294 2.32 -17.09 -7.54
N VAL A 295 3.43 -16.73 -8.16
CA VAL A 295 4.11 -17.57 -9.15
C VAL A 295 5.61 -17.55 -8.92
N MET A 296 6.28 -18.68 -9.15
CA MET A 296 7.73 -18.78 -9.20
C MET A 296 8.16 -19.17 -10.60
N LEU A 297 9.12 -18.44 -11.19
CA LEU A 297 9.70 -18.71 -12.49
C LEU A 297 11.14 -19.19 -12.32
N ASP A 298 11.54 -20.19 -13.08
CA ASP A 298 12.88 -20.79 -13.05
C ASP A 298 13.89 -19.94 -13.84
N ILE A 299 13.98 -18.66 -13.47
CA ILE A 299 14.94 -17.68 -13.99
C ILE A 299 15.48 -16.84 -12.83
N ASP A 300 16.60 -16.21 -13.04
CA ASP A 300 17.32 -15.39 -12.05
C ASP A 300 17.20 -13.89 -12.29
N LYS A 301 16.47 -13.47 -13.35
CA LYS A 301 16.36 -12.04 -13.70
C LYS A 301 15.07 -11.75 -14.45
N ILE A 302 14.41 -10.67 -14.06
CA ILE A 302 13.23 -10.14 -14.75
C ILE A 302 13.19 -8.62 -14.66
N SER A 303 12.66 -7.99 -15.70
CA SER A 303 12.24 -6.58 -15.67
C SER A 303 10.97 -6.48 -16.51
N ILE A 304 9.87 -6.09 -15.86
CA ILE A 304 8.58 -5.89 -16.52
C ILE A 304 8.08 -4.48 -16.27
N THR A 305 7.45 -3.89 -17.27
CA THR A 305 6.82 -2.56 -17.21
C THR A 305 5.31 -2.59 -17.44
N GLY A 306 4.75 -3.79 -17.52
CA GLY A 306 3.33 -4.07 -17.70
C GLY A 306 3.07 -5.55 -17.46
N SER A 307 1.82 -5.99 -17.52
CA SER A 307 1.48 -7.40 -17.34
C SER A 307 2.00 -8.27 -18.48
N LEU A 308 2.29 -9.54 -18.16
CA LEU A 308 2.72 -10.56 -19.12
C LEU A 308 1.78 -11.74 -19.09
N ASP A 309 1.40 -12.26 -20.27
CA ASP A 309 0.57 -13.45 -20.35
C ASP A 309 1.29 -14.70 -19.78
N LEU A 310 0.55 -15.44 -18.97
CA LEU A 310 0.93 -16.78 -18.51
C LEU A 310 0.15 -17.83 -19.29
N SER A 311 0.84 -18.85 -19.77
CA SER A 311 0.24 -19.93 -20.57
C SER A 311 0.47 -21.31 -19.99
N ASP A 312 -0.39 -22.27 -20.38
CA ASP A 312 -0.20 -23.70 -20.11
C ASP A 312 0.75 -24.37 -21.12
N GLN A 313 0.92 -25.68 -21.02
CA GLN A 313 1.78 -26.46 -21.91
C GLN A 313 1.31 -26.42 -23.38
N ASN A 314 0.02 -26.15 -23.62
CA ASN A 314 -0.60 -26.06 -24.95
C ASN A 314 -0.62 -24.62 -25.49
N ASN A 315 0.04 -23.66 -24.81
CA ASN A 315 0.05 -22.23 -25.10
C ASN A 315 -1.33 -21.52 -24.95
N ASN A 316 -2.28 -22.10 -24.21
CA ASN A 316 -3.50 -21.38 -23.84
C ASN A 316 -3.18 -20.38 -22.75
N ILE A 317 -3.69 -19.15 -22.85
CA ILE A 317 -3.52 -18.10 -21.82
C ILE A 317 -4.38 -18.44 -20.60
N ILE A 318 -3.71 -18.74 -19.49
CA ILE A 318 -4.30 -19.16 -18.22
C ILE A 318 -4.19 -18.13 -17.10
N GLY A 319 -3.56 -17.01 -17.35
CA GLY A 319 -3.41 -15.90 -16.38
C GLY A 319 -2.53 -14.80 -16.93
N GLU A 320 -2.28 -13.81 -16.08
CA GLU A 320 -1.36 -12.70 -16.35
C GLU A 320 -0.47 -12.43 -15.13
N LEU A 321 0.82 -12.28 -15.36
CA LEU A 321 1.80 -11.83 -14.37
C LEU A 321 1.74 -10.30 -14.29
N ARG A 322 1.38 -9.78 -13.13
CA ARG A 322 1.17 -8.33 -12.90
C ARG A 322 2.36 -7.64 -12.28
N SER A 323 3.04 -8.31 -11.34
CA SER A 323 4.28 -7.83 -10.73
C SER A 323 5.27 -8.98 -10.56
N ALA A 324 6.56 -8.72 -10.72
CA ALA A 324 7.58 -9.72 -10.50
C ALA A 324 8.94 -9.09 -10.15
N CYS A 325 9.75 -9.83 -9.41
CA CYS A 325 11.15 -9.52 -9.14
C CYS A 325 11.95 -10.79 -8.85
N TYR A 326 13.26 -10.68 -8.96
CA TYR A 326 14.14 -11.70 -8.39
C TYR A 326 14.15 -11.58 -6.86
N SER A 327 13.95 -12.70 -6.16
CA SER A 327 14.04 -12.79 -4.71
C SER A 327 15.37 -13.43 -4.29
N PRO A 328 16.22 -12.72 -3.53
CA PRO A 328 17.43 -13.30 -2.97
C PRO A 328 17.15 -14.44 -1.98
N HIS A 329 16.00 -14.40 -1.30
CA HIS A 329 15.59 -15.44 -0.35
C HIS A 329 15.27 -16.76 -1.07
N PHE A 330 14.46 -16.72 -2.12
CA PHE A 330 14.07 -17.90 -2.90
C PHE A 330 15.07 -18.26 -4.00
N LYS A 331 16.00 -17.35 -4.34
CA LYS A 331 16.97 -17.50 -5.46
C LYS A 331 16.27 -17.78 -6.80
N LYS A 332 15.10 -17.18 -7.00
CA LYS A 332 14.24 -17.31 -8.18
C LYS A 332 13.48 -16.02 -8.41
N VAL A 333 12.92 -15.89 -9.59
CA VAL A 333 11.92 -14.85 -9.82
C VAL A 333 10.60 -15.28 -9.21
N ILE A 334 10.06 -14.41 -8.37
CA ILE A 334 8.72 -14.52 -7.79
C ILE A 334 7.82 -13.41 -8.35
N GLY A 335 6.53 -13.66 -8.39
CA GLY A 335 5.59 -12.65 -8.87
C GLY A 335 4.16 -12.85 -8.39
N ILE A 336 3.37 -11.80 -8.56
CA ILE A 336 1.94 -11.77 -8.28
C ILE A 336 1.21 -11.85 -9.62
N ALA A 337 0.31 -12.82 -9.76
CA ALA A 337 -0.38 -13.11 -11.00
C ALA A 337 -1.88 -13.29 -10.79
N MET A 338 -2.69 -12.81 -11.72
CA MET A 338 -4.12 -13.09 -11.78
C MET A 338 -4.35 -14.33 -12.64
N MET A 339 -4.73 -15.44 -12.02
CA MET A 339 -4.90 -16.73 -12.67
C MET A 339 -6.36 -17.00 -13.01
N LYS A 340 -6.65 -17.57 -14.20
CA LYS A 340 -7.98 -17.94 -14.64
C LYS A 340 -8.39 -19.32 -14.09
N LYS A 341 -9.68 -19.48 -13.82
CA LYS A 341 -10.27 -20.79 -13.45
C LYS A 341 -10.11 -21.82 -14.60
N PRO A 342 -9.81 -23.08 -14.29
CA PRO A 342 -9.46 -23.66 -12.98
C PRO A 342 -7.94 -23.72 -12.70
N ARG A 343 -7.13 -22.82 -13.29
CA ARG A 343 -5.67 -22.88 -13.38
C ARG A 343 -4.91 -22.20 -12.25
N TRP A 344 -5.51 -22.05 -11.07
CA TRP A 344 -4.89 -21.41 -9.88
C TRP A 344 -4.50 -22.40 -8.77
N ASN A 345 -4.40 -23.70 -9.08
CA ASN A 345 -3.96 -24.69 -8.10
C ASN A 345 -2.45 -24.52 -7.86
N VAL A 346 -2.03 -24.63 -6.61
CA VAL A 346 -0.60 -24.68 -6.26
C VAL A 346 0.07 -25.81 -7.01
N ASP A 347 1.33 -25.59 -7.42
CA ASP A 347 2.13 -26.48 -8.28
C ASP A 347 1.65 -26.62 -9.74
N GLN A 348 0.60 -25.90 -10.15
CA GLN A 348 0.22 -25.80 -11.57
C GLN A 348 1.40 -25.26 -12.39
N ASP A 349 1.81 -26.01 -13.42
CA ASP A 349 2.84 -25.55 -14.35
C ASP A 349 2.36 -24.38 -15.20
N ILE A 350 3.24 -23.41 -15.36
CA ILE A 350 3.04 -22.21 -16.18
C ILE A 350 4.23 -21.95 -17.09
N LYS A 351 3.98 -21.20 -18.16
CA LYS A 351 4.98 -20.62 -19.04
C LYS A 351 4.76 -19.11 -19.16
N ALA A 352 5.85 -18.37 -19.21
CA ALA A 352 5.86 -16.94 -19.54
C ALA A 352 6.85 -16.69 -20.68
N LYS A 353 6.51 -15.79 -21.62
CA LYS A 353 7.45 -15.33 -22.64
C LYS A 353 8.10 -14.03 -22.20
N ILE A 354 9.38 -14.06 -21.83
CA ILE A 354 10.13 -12.93 -21.31
C ILE A 354 11.30 -12.64 -22.24
N ASN A 355 11.38 -11.43 -22.78
CA ASN A 355 12.43 -11.01 -23.73
C ASN A 355 12.58 -11.95 -24.94
N GLY A 356 11.48 -12.60 -25.36
CA GLY A 356 11.49 -13.54 -26.51
C GLY A 356 11.76 -15.01 -26.13
N GLU A 357 12.21 -15.28 -24.92
CA GLU A 357 12.49 -16.62 -24.40
C GLU A 357 11.30 -17.17 -23.60
N ILE A 358 11.09 -18.49 -23.65
CA ILE A 358 10.06 -19.18 -22.85
C ILE A 358 10.68 -19.59 -21.52
N CYS A 359 10.12 -19.02 -20.45
CA CYS A 359 10.46 -19.36 -19.08
C CYS A 359 9.37 -20.24 -18.49
N VAL A 360 9.77 -21.27 -17.74
CA VAL A 360 8.82 -22.16 -17.03
C VAL A 360 8.74 -21.80 -15.57
N GLY A 361 7.66 -22.19 -14.93
CA GLY A 361 7.47 -21.94 -13.51
C GLY A 361 6.25 -22.63 -12.96
N LYS A 362 5.87 -22.26 -11.74
CA LYS A 362 4.73 -22.84 -11.02
C LYS A 362 3.91 -21.77 -10.31
N VAL A 363 2.61 -22.05 -10.17
CA VAL A 363 1.69 -21.31 -9.30
C VAL A 363 2.01 -21.63 -7.84
N CYS A 364 1.98 -20.63 -6.97
CA CYS A 364 2.21 -20.73 -5.53
C CYS A 364 1.12 -20.00 -4.76
N ASP A 365 1.02 -20.25 -3.46
CA ASP A 365 0.20 -19.42 -2.56
C ASP A 365 0.82 -18.02 -2.35
N LEU A 366 0.00 -17.08 -1.91
CA LEU A 366 0.37 -15.79 -1.36
C LEU A 366 -0.05 -15.71 0.12
N PRO A 367 0.79 -15.09 0.98
CA PRO A 367 2.16 -14.61 0.73
C PRO A 367 3.17 -15.75 0.54
N PHE A 368 4.36 -15.43 0.00
CA PHE A 368 5.45 -16.41 -0.13
C PHE A 368 6.12 -16.71 1.22
N ILE A 369 6.10 -15.73 2.18
CA ILE A 369 6.68 -15.82 3.54
C ILE A 369 5.69 -15.38 4.62
#